data_edc6ae6a8f44e904a5753a6bac625767
#
_entry.id   edc6ae6a8f44e904a5753a6bac625767
#
_cell.length_a   1.000
_cell.length_b   1.000
_cell.length_c   1.000
_cell.angle_alpha   90.00
_cell.angle_beta   90.00
_cell.angle_gamma   90.00
#
_symmetry.space_group_name_H-M   'P 1'
#
loop_
_entity.id
_entity.type
_entity.pdbx_description
1 polymer ?
#
loop_
_entity_poly.entity_id
_entity_poly.type
_entity_poly.pdbx_seq_one_letter_code
_entity_poly.pdbx_strand_id
1 'polypeptide(L)'
;MTSRRFIGQKEELENLFRRYGIGGETSFHALAYHYFVRYSERLDNIPDTTVEKWRRAHQKIENDLRIFLFLDELVSNDPQGHKLSEWYQFFVGRRFREASGKFFTPKLVASVMARMLPVKQQVVIMDPTCGSSTFLMEAARVWGERDCILVANDIELSLVELSMLTLNLGTSSQHEKHFICGDIYSPPEELRSWYGRVDYILANPPFSLRIEHEQFDSPLFSSGYRNSDALFIDIALKLLRPGGRLVCLLPHSIIANKEFSSFRTIVEKSWTVLGVICLPEGVFHLSAGTTTRADIVVLEKNETPVSPVARKHVFASVPSVGIRLNSNDADSTPNYLELVLSTPEVREAFGI
;
A
#
# COMPACT_ATOMS: atom_id res chain seq x y z
N MET A 1 -16.64 -11.35 14.33
CA MET A 1 -15.79 -12.13 15.25
C MET A 1 -15.13 -11.18 16.22
N THR A 2 -15.17 -11.44 17.53
CA THR A 2 -14.51 -10.56 18.50
C THR A 2 -12.99 -10.67 18.37
N SER A 3 -12.26 -9.57 18.51
CA SER A 3 -10.79 -9.47 18.41
C SER A 3 -10.05 -10.55 19.24
N ARG A 4 -10.54 -10.88 20.44
CA ARG A 4 -9.96 -11.93 21.30
C ARG A 4 -10.02 -13.33 20.69
N ARG A 5 -11.11 -13.71 20.00
CA ARG A 5 -11.24 -15.04 19.37
C ARG A 5 -10.25 -15.18 18.19
N PHE A 6 -10.02 -14.12 17.45
CA PHE A 6 -9.09 -14.12 16.31
C PHE A 6 -7.61 -14.20 16.77
N ILE A 7 -7.26 -13.56 17.89
CA ILE A 7 -5.91 -13.68 18.48
C ILE A 7 -5.66 -15.12 18.91
N GLY A 8 -6.60 -15.76 19.60
CA GLY A 8 -6.48 -17.16 20.02
C GLY A 8 -6.30 -18.12 18.83
N GLN A 9 -7.00 -17.90 17.71
CA GLN A 9 -6.83 -18.68 16.48
C GLN A 9 -5.42 -18.55 15.89
N LYS A 10 -4.85 -17.32 15.88
CA LYS A 10 -3.49 -17.08 15.39
C LYS A 10 -2.44 -17.85 16.20
N GLU A 11 -2.54 -17.78 17.52
CA GLU A 11 -1.62 -18.48 18.43
C GLU A 11 -1.75 -20.00 18.32
N GLU A 12 -2.97 -20.51 18.21
CA GLU A 12 -3.23 -21.93 18.01
C GLU A 12 -2.60 -22.44 16.72
N LEU A 13 -2.83 -21.76 15.60
CA LEU A 13 -2.26 -22.16 14.32
C LEU A 13 -0.73 -22.09 14.31
N GLU A 14 -0.14 -21.03 14.89
CA GLU A 14 1.31 -20.94 15.03
C GLU A 14 1.90 -22.10 15.84
N ASN A 15 1.25 -22.47 16.95
CA ASN A 15 1.69 -23.59 17.77
C ASN A 15 1.58 -24.94 17.04
N LEU A 16 0.54 -25.13 16.22
CA LEU A 16 0.42 -26.29 15.35
C LEU A 16 1.54 -26.35 14.32
N PHE A 17 1.82 -25.25 13.63
CA PHE A 17 2.87 -25.16 12.62
C PHE A 17 4.27 -25.41 13.19
N ARG A 18 4.58 -24.91 14.39
CA ARG A 18 5.88 -25.12 15.06
C ARG A 18 6.19 -26.59 15.29
N ARG A 19 5.20 -27.46 15.48
CA ARG A 19 5.42 -28.91 15.64
C ARG A 19 6.02 -29.57 14.39
N TYR A 20 5.82 -28.94 13.23
CA TYR A 20 6.33 -29.38 11.92
C TYR A 20 7.54 -28.56 11.47
N GLY A 21 8.13 -27.77 12.35
CA GLY A 21 9.26 -26.90 12.03
C GLY A 21 8.90 -25.77 11.05
N ILE A 22 7.61 -25.37 11.00
CA ILE A 22 7.11 -24.29 10.18
C ILE A 22 7.00 -23.04 11.04
N GLY A 23 7.51 -21.90 10.54
CA GLY A 23 7.43 -20.60 11.21
C GLY A 23 7.69 -19.44 10.25
N GLY A 24 7.29 -18.24 10.67
CA GLY A 24 7.50 -17.03 9.88
C GLY A 24 6.87 -17.09 8.50
N GLU A 25 7.62 -16.74 7.48
CA GLU A 25 7.18 -16.71 6.09
C GLU A 25 6.69 -18.07 5.58
N THR A 26 7.30 -19.17 6.03
CA THR A 26 6.86 -20.52 5.65
C THR A 26 5.44 -20.81 6.16
N SER A 27 5.04 -20.27 7.32
CA SER A 27 3.67 -20.36 7.82
C SER A 27 2.68 -19.64 6.89
N PHE A 28 3.06 -18.47 6.40
CA PHE A 28 2.26 -17.75 5.42
C PHE A 28 2.15 -18.53 4.10
N HIS A 29 3.24 -19.12 3.59
CA HIS A 29 3.21 -19.94 2.36
C HIS A 29 2.29 -21.15 2.49
N ALA A 30 2.27 -21.84 3.64
CA ALA A 30 1.38 -22.96 3.86
C ALA A 30 -0.11 -22.54 3.83
N LEU A 31 -0.43 -21.39 4.45
CA LEU A 31 -1.76 -20.79 4.37
C LEU A 31 -2.10 -20.34 2.94
N ALA A 32 -1.15 -19.70 2.24
CA ALA A 32 -1.31 -19.22 0.87
C ALA A 32 -1.66 -20.38 -0.09
N TYR A 33 -0.99 -21.53 0.06
CA TYR A 33 -1.30 -22.71 -0.74
C TYR A 33 -2.71 -23.22 -0.49
N HIS A 34 -3.21 -23.17 0.75
CA HIS A 34 -4.58 -23.60 1.07
C HIS A 34 -5.63 -22.69 0.41
N TYR A 35 -5.39 -21.36 0.38
CA TYR A 35 -6.20 -20.43 -0.42
C TYR A 35 -6.12 -20.74 -1.91
N PHE A 36 -4.92 -21.02 -2.43
CA PHE A 36 -4.71 -21.35 -3.83
C PHE A 36 -5.50 -22.59 -4.26
N VAL A 37 -5.41 -23.67 -3.51
CA VAL A 37 -6.15 -24.91 -3.82
C VAL A 37 -7.66 -24.69 -3.83
N ARG A 38 -8.16 -23.91 -2.87
CA ARG A 38 -9.60 -23.70 -2.72
C ARG A 38 -10.19 -22.73 -3.74
N TYR A 39 -9.42 -21.73 -4.17
CA TYR A 39 -9.90 -20.63 -5.02
C TYR A 39 -9.08 -20.46 -6.30
N SER A 40 -8.46 -21.53 -6.81
CA SER A 40 -7.58 -21.48 -8.00
C SER A 40 -8.22 -20.82 -9.21
N GLU A 41 -9.52 -21.00 -9.41
CA GLU A 41 -10.27 -20.39 -10.54
C GLU A 41 -10.34 -18.85 -10.47
N ARG A 42 -10.03 -18.25 -9.31
CA ARG A 42 -10.03 -16.79 -9.08
C ARG A 42 -8.64 -16.21 -9.01
N LEU A 43 -7.60 -17.04 -9.07
CA LEU A 43 -6.22 -16.64 -8.83
C LEU A 43 -5.44 -16.62 -10.14
N ASP A 44 -5.40 -15.44 -10.76
CA ASP A 44 -4.70 -15.20 -12.01
C ASP A 44 -3.29 -14.65 -11.79
N ASN A 45 -2.41 -14.85 -12.77
CA ASN A 45 -1.06 -14.28 -12.82
C ASN A 45 -0.16 -14.67 -11.63
N ILE A 46 -0.37 -15.86 -11.03
CA ILE A 46 0.54 -16.39 -10.02
C ILE A 46 1.56 -17.29 -10.71
N PRO A 47 2.87 -16.98 -10.62
CA PRO A 47 3.91 -17.81 -11.22
C PRO A 47 3.94 -19.25 -10.65
N ASP A 48 4.18 -20.25 -11.50
CA ASP A 48 4.29 -21.65 -11.07
C ASP A 48 5.36 -21.84 -9.98
N THR A 49 6.47 -21.08 -10.05
CA THR A 49 7.52 -21.11 -9.03
C THR A 49 7.02 -20.65 -7.66
N THR A 50 6.11 -19.69 -7.60
CA THR A 50 5.46 -19.21 -6.38
C THR A 50 4.50 -20.28 -5.84
N VAL A 51 3.67 -20.86 -6.68
CA VAL A 51 2.75 -21.95 -6.29
C VAL A 51 3.54 -23.15 -5.76
N GLU A 52 4.64 -23.52 -6.42
CA GLU A 52 5.49 -24.63 -5.97
C GLU A 52 6.15 -24.35 -4.62
N LYS A 53 6.58 -23.11 -4.36
CA LYS A 53 7.10 -22.68 -3.06
C LYS A 53 6.04 -22.82 -1.96
N TRP A 54 4.81 -22.38 -2.21
CA TRP A 54 3.70 -22.53 -1.29
C TRP A 54 3.32 -23.99 -1.05
N ARG A 55 3.30 -24.80 -2.12
CA ARG A 55 3.02 -26.23 -2.05
C ARG A 55 4.02 -26.96 -1.16
N ARG A 56 5.31 -26.69 -1.30
CA ARG A 56 6.37 -27.29 -0.45
C ARG A 56 6.20 -26.94 1.04
N ALA A 57 5.76 -25.73 1.34
CA ALA A 57 5.46 -25.35 2.73
C ALA A 57 4.26 -26.14 3.27
N HIS A 58 3.20 -26.28 2.48
CA HIS A 58 1.98 -26.99 2.84
C HIS A 58 2.20 -28.51 2.98
N GLN A 59 3.04 -29.11 2.14
CA GLN A 59 3.33 -30.56 2.20
C GLN A 59 3.86 -31.02 3.55
N LYS A 60 4.49 -30.15 4.32
CA LYS A 60 4.97 -30.49 5.67
C LYS A 60 3.84 -30.78 6.66
N ILE A 61 2.62 -30.35 6.36
CA ILE A 61 1.46 -30.42 7.25
C ILE A 61 0.26 -31.14 6.63
N GLU A 62 0.33 -31.56 5.36
CA GLU A 62 -0.80 -32.10 4.60
C GLU A 62 -1.42 -33.36 5.23
N ASN A 63 -0.62 -34.14 5.96
CA ASN A 63 -1.07 -35.36 6.62
C ASN A 63 -1.64 -35.15 8.04
N ASP A 64 -1.62 -33.92 8.56
CA ASP A 64 -2.25 -33.59 9.84
C ASP A 64 -3.69 -33.10 9.62
N LEU A 65 -4.64 -34.01 9.81
CA LEU A 65 -6.06 -33.72 9.63
C LEU A 65 -6.53 -32.55 10.50
N ARG A 66 -5.95 -32.34 11.68
CA ARG A 66 -6.31 -31.25 12.59
C ARG A 66 -5.92 -29.89 11.98
N ILE A 67 -4.70 -29.79 11.42
CA ILE A 67 -4.25 -28.57 10.76
C ILE A 67 -5.07 -28.35 9.49
N PHE A 68 -5.30 -29.38 8.70
CA PHE A 68 -6.09 -29.29 7.49
C PHE A 68 -7.50 -28.73 7.77
N LEU A 69 -8.23 -29.29 8.74
CA LEU A 69 -9.57 -28.82 9.11
C LEU A 69 -9.55 -27.38 9.63
N PHE A 70 -8.52 -27.00 10.37
CA PHE A 70 -8.36 -25.64 10.86
C PHE A 70 -8.17 -24.64 9.71
N LEU A 71 -7.27 -24.95 8.75
CA LEU A 71 -7.03 -24.12 7.57
C LEU A 71 -8.27 -24.07 6.67
N ASP A 72 -8.97 -25.19 6.47
CA ASP A 72 -10.19 -25.25 5.67
C ASP A 72 -11.31 -24.37 6.25
N GLU A 73 -11.53 -24.41 7.56
CA GLU A 73 -12.48 -23.54 8.25
C GLU A 73 -12.07 -22.06 8.10
N LEU A 74 -10.78 -21.75 8.31
CA LEU A 74 -10.26 -20.40 8.23
C LEU A 74 -10.46 -19.80 6.83
N VAL A 75 -10.03 -20.54 5.79
CA VAL A 75 -10.08 -20.08 4.39
C VAL A 75 -11.53 -20.03 3.90
N SER A 76 -12.39 -20.99 4.30
CA SER A 76 -13.81 -20.96 3.94
C SER A 76 -14.55 -19.76 4.52
N ASN A 77 -14.15 -19.30 5.71
CA ASN A 77 -14.73 -18.14 6.37
C ASN A 77 -14.15 -16.79 5.89
N ASP A 78 -13.18 -16.82 4.98
CA ASP A 78 -12.56 -15.60 4.40
C ASP A 78 -12.36 -15.73 2.88
N PRO A 79 -13.42 -15.94 2.09
CA PRO A 79 -13.32 -16.21 0.66
C PRO A 79 -12.80 -15.02 -0.17
N GLN A 80 -12.73 -13.83 0.42
CA GLN A 80 -12.20 -12.62 -0.19
C GLN A 80 -10.80 -12.25 0.32
N GLY A 81 -10.20 -13.09 1.18
CA GLY A 81 -8.85 -12.85 1.68
C GLY A 81 -8.68 -11.58 2.54
N HIS A 82 -9.75 -11.07 3.14
CA HIS A 82 -9.72 -9.84 3.94
C HIS A 82 -8.78 -9.90 5.15
N LYS A 83 -8.51 -11.12 5.65
CA LYS A 83 -7.65 -11.35 6.81
C LYS A 83 -6.21 -11.73 6.42
N LEU A 84 -5.91 -11.91 5.15
CA LEU A 84 -4.58 -12.32 4.68
C LEU A 84 -3.48 -11.40 5.18
N SER A 85 -3.68 -10.08 5.10
CA SER A 85 -2.72 -9.10 5.61
C SER A 85 -2.47 -9.23 7.11
N GLU A 86 -3.51 -9.52 7.91
CA GLU A 86 -3.37 -9.72 9.35
C GLU A 86 -2.66 -11.04 9.68
N TRP A 87 -2.89 -12.10 8.90
CA TRP A 87 -2.16 -13.37 9.02
C TRP A 87 -0.69 -13.19 8.65
N TYR A 88 -0.42 -12.51 7.54
CA TYR A 88 0.95 -12.20 7.14
C TYR A 88 1.70 -11.43 8.23
N GLN A 89 1.09 -10.35 8.74
CA GLN A 89 1.67 -9.55 9.82
C GLN A 89 1.91 -10.35 11.10
N PHE A 90 1.06 -11.30 11.40
CA PHE A 90 1.24 -12.15 12.56
C PHE A 90 2.43 -13.11 12.40
N PHE A 91 2.53 -13.79 11.26
CA PHE A 91 3.59 -14.76 11.01
C PHE A 91 4.96 -14.12 10.79
N VAL A 92 5.01 -13.03 10.05
CA VAL A 92 6.25 -12.40 9.56
C VAL A 92 6.59 -11.12 10.31
N GLY A 93 5.60 -10.45 10.86
CA GLY A 93 5.66 -9.04 11.26
C GLY A 93 6.59 -8.68 12.41
N ARG A 94 7.03 -9.60 13.27
CA ARG A 94 8.01 -9.27 14.33
C ARG A 94 9.37 -8.92 13.74
N ARG A 95 9.86 -9.71 12.78
CA ARG A 95 11.14 -9.45 12.09
C ARG A 95 11.05 -8.26 11.13
N PHE A 96 9.88 -8.06 10.54
CA PHE A 96 9.65 -6.99 9.56
C PHE A 96 9.62 -5.60 10.19
N ARG A 97 9.00 -5.46 11.36
CA ARG A 97 8.91 -4.17 12.07
C ARG A 97 10.26 -3.65 12.55
N GLU A 98 11.12 -4.57 13.01
CA GLU A 98 12.43 -4.22 13.57
C GLU A 98 13.49 -3.88 12.50
N ALA A 99 13.36 -4.45 11.29
CA ALA A 99 14.42 -4.40 10.28
C ALA A 99 14.22 -3.35 9.18
N SER A 100 12.99 -2.90 8.88
CA SER A 100 12.74 -2.19 7.62
C SER A 100 11.92 -0.89 7.70
N GLY A 101 11.49 -0.45 8.87
CA GLY A 101 10.68 0.79 8.99
C GLY A 101 9.39 0.78 8.13
N LYS A 102 8.88 -0.40 7.77
CA LYS A 102 7.72 -0.57 6.89
C LYS A 102 6.43 -0.54 7.70
N PHE A 103 5.49 0.25 7.24
CA PHE A 103 4.25 0.54 7.94
C PHE A 103 3.04 0.17 7.07
N PHE A 104 2.15 -0.65 7.61
CA PHE A 104 0.87 -0.90 6.95
C PHE A 104 -0.06 0.30 7.18
N THR A 105 -0.60 0.82 6.10
CA THR A 105 -1.53 1.96 6.17
C THR A 105 -2.87 1.51 6.72
N PRO A 106 -3.43 2.21 7.73
CA PRO A 106 -4.77 1.92 8.20
C PRO A 106 -5.81 2.01 7.07
N LYS A 107 -6.70 1.02 7.00
CA LYS A 107 -7.70 0.93 5.94
C LYS A 107 -8.56 2.18 5.80
N LEU A 108 -8.93 2.83 6.91
CA LEU A 108 -9.71 4.07 6.89
C LEU A 108 -8.97 5.22 6.19
N VAL A 109 -7.65 5.32 6.39
CA VAL A 109 -6.83 6.34 5.71
C VAL A 109 -6.72 6.00 4.22
N ALA A 110 -6.40 4.75 3.88
CA ALA A 110 -6.29 4.31 2.49
C ALA A 110 -7.61 4.50 1.71
N SER A 111 -8.75 4.22 2.35
CA SER A 111 -10.08 4.42 1.76
C SER A 111 -10.35 5.87 1.41
N VAL A 112 -9.99 6.80 2.28
CA VAL A 112 -10.16 8.23 1.98
C VAL A 112 -9.19 8.67 0.90
N MET A 113 -7.92 8.24 0.95
CA MET A 113 -6.93 8.58 -0.08
C MET A 113 -7.34 8.08 -1.46
N ALA A 114 -7.91 6.88 -1.59
CA ALA A 114 -8.41 6.36 -2.86
C ALA A 114 -9.54 7.24 -3.44
N ARG A 115 -10.39 7.81 -2.59
CA ARG A 115 -11.48 8.72 -2.99
C ARG A 115 -11.03 10.16 -3.31
N MET A 116 -9.76 10.50 -3.10
CA MET A 116 -9.15 11.75 -3.57
C MET A 116 -8.80 11.71 -5.06
N LEU A 117 -9.02 10.56 -5.72
CA LEU A 117 -8.77 10.37 -7.13
C LEU A 117 -10.07 10.49 -7.94
N PRO A 118 -10.06 11.20 -9.08
CA PRO A 118 -11.22 11.25 -9.97
C PRO A 118 -11.46 9.89 -10.62
N VAL A 119 -12.68 9.36 -10.46
CA VAL A 119 -13.06 8.06 -11.02
C VAL A 119 -13.30 8.18 -12.52
N LYS A 120 -12.49 7.47 -13.30
CA LYS A 120 -12.57 7.40 -14.76
C LYS A 120 -12.55 5.92 -15.21
N GLN A 121 -12.99 5.66 -16.44
CA GLN A 121 -12.84 4.35 -17.11
C GLN A 121 -11.42 4.14 -17.60
N GLN A 122 -11.01 2.87 -17.68
CA GLN A 122 -9.76 2.44 -18.32
C GLN A 122 -8.52 3.18 -17.77
N VAL A 123 -8.38 3.20 -16.45
CA VAL A 123 -7.24 3.83 -15.78
C VAL A 123 -6.24 2.80 -15.28
N VAL A 124 -4.98 3.20 -15.23
CA VAL A 124 -3.90 2.46 -14.56
C VAL A 124 -3.69 3.06 -13.18
N ILE A 125 -3.89 2.27 -12.14
CA ILE A 125 -3.65 2.63 -10.74
C ILE A 125 -2.49 1.81 -10.21
N MET A 126 -1.47 2.46 -9.73
CA MET A 126 -0.26 1.80 -9.23
C MET A 126 0.02 2.12 -7.77
N ASP A 127 0.44 1.11 -7.03
CA ASP A 127 1.15 1.27 -5.77
C ASP A 127 2.57 0.70 -5.94
N PRO A 128 3.59 1.56 -6.10
CA PRO A 128 4.97 1.12 -6.35
C PRO A 128 5.68 0.61 -5.08
N THR A 129 5.01 0.65 -3.92
CA THR A 129 5.48 0.17 -2.61
C THR A 129 4.34 -0.53 -1.87
N CYS A 130 3.71 -1.49 -2.54
CA CYS A 130 2.35 -1.94 -2.26
C CYS A 130 2.13 -2.60 -0.89
N GLY A 131 3.18 -3.12 -0.27
CA GLY A 131 3.05 -3.80 1.02
C GLY A 131 1.96 -4.87 1.00
N SER A 132 0.89 -4.67 1.76
CA SER A 132 -0.29 -5.56 1.78
C SER A 132 -1.36 -5.20 0.75
N SER A 133 -1.08 -4.36 -0.21
CA SER A 133 -2.00 -3.85 -1.25
C SER A 133 -3.25 -3.13 -0.72
N THR A 134 -3.20 -2.57 0.47
CA THR A 134 -4.36 -1.88 1.08
C THR A 134 -4.87 -0.75 0.18
N PHE A 135 -3.99 0.04 -0.42
CA PHE A 135 -4.38 1.12 -1.33
C PHE A 135 -5.06 0.62 -2.59
N LEU A 136 -4.52 -0.41 -3.24
CA LEU A 136 -5.10 -0.98 -4.46
C LEU A 136 -6.44 -1.66 -4.17
N MET A 137 -6.58 -2.30 -3.01
CA MET A 137 -7.87 -2.85 -2.55
C MET A 137 -8.93 -1.76 -2.36
N GLU A 138 -8.57 -0.64 -1.74
CA GLU A 138 -9.50 0.48 -1.55
C GLU A 138 -9.79 1.21 -2.88
N ALA A 139 -8.80 1.34 -3.77
CA ALA A 139 -9.01 1.84 -5.12
C ALA A 139 -10.01 0.95 -5.89
N ALA A 140 -9.81 -0.36 -5.90
CA ALA A 140 -10.72 -1.29 -6.55
C ALA A 140 -12.17 -1.17 -6.04
N ARG A 141 -12.37 -0.91 -4.73
CA ARG A 141 -13.70 -0.65 -4.17
C ARG A 141 -14.32 0.65 -4.70
N VAL A 142 -13.51 1.70 -4.85
CA VAL A 142 -13.96 3.00 -5.40
C VAL A 142 -14.34 2.87 -6.87
N TRP A 143 -13.57 2.09 -7.64
CA TRP A 143 -13.85 1.85 -9.06
C TRP A 143 -15.03 0.88 -9.27
N GLY A 144 -15.26 -0.05 -8.34
CA GLY A 144 -16.34 -1.05 -8.43
C GLY A 144 -16.15 -1.94 -9.67
N GLU A 145 -17.15 -1.95 -10.55
CA GLU A 145 -17.13 -2.74 -11.79
C GLU A 145 -16.55 -1.97 -13.00
N ARG A 146 -15.94 -0.81 -12.78
CA ARG A 146 -15.29 -0.06 -13.87
C ARG A 146 -13.94 -0.65 -14.18
N ASP A 147 -13.62 -0.77 -15.46
CA ASP A 147 -12.33 -1.27 -15.93
C ASP A 147 -11.18 -0.44 -15.36
N CYS A 148 -10.28 -1.08 -14.65
CA CYS A 148 -9.01 -0.50 -14.25
C CYS A 148 -7.91 -1.57 -14.24
N ILE A 149 -6.69 -1.10 -14.43
CA ILE A 149 -5.48 -1.92 -14.32
C ILE A 149 -4.85 -1.60 -12.96
N LEU A 150 -4.68 -2.60 -12.12
CA LEU A 150 -4.05 -2.50 -10.81
C LEU A 150 -2.61 -3.01 -10.90
N VAL A 151 -1.65 -2.15 -10.57
CA VAL A 151 -0.22 -2.50 -10.63
C VAL A 151 0.38 -2.44 -9.23
N ALA A 152 0.78 -3.59 -8.71
CA ALA A 152 1.40 -3.74 -7.40
C ALA A 152 2.90 -4.02 -7.57
N ASN A 153 3.75 -3.20 -6.93
CA ASN A 153 5.19 -3.46 -6.83
C ASN A 153 5.64 -3.39 -5.38
N ASP A 154 6.52 -4.27 -4.97
CA ASP A 154 7.29 -4.16 -3.74
C ASP A 154 8.67 -4.78 -3.94
N ILE A 155 9.66 -4.35 -3.17
CA ILE A 155 11.00 -4.94 -3.18
C ILE A 155 11.01 -6.35 -2.55
N GLU A 156 10.06 -6.62 -1.65
CA GLU A 156 9.94 -7.88 -0.94
C GLU A 156 9.00 -8.84 -1.67
N LEU A 157 9.54 -9.93 -2.19
CA LEU A 157 8.75 -10.94 -2.91
C LEU A 157 7.56 -11.47 -2.09
N SER A 158 7.71 -11.66 -0.79
CA SER A 158 6.62 -12.15 0.06
C SER A 158 5.44 -11.16 0.18
N LEU A 159 5.69 -9.85 0.06
CA LEU A 159 4.63 -8.84 -0.02
C LEU A 159 3.95 -8.83 -1.40
N VAL A 160 4.70 -9.07 -2.46
CA VAL A 160 4.13 -9.27 -3.81
C VAL A 160 3.25 -10.52 -3.83
N GLU A 161 3.68 -11.62 -3.22
CA GLU A 161 2.88 -12.84 -3.08
C GLU A 161 1.60 -12.63 -2.24
N LEU A 162 1.68 -11.85 -1.17
CA LEU A 162 0.50 -11.42 -0.41
C LEU A 162 -0.45 -10.61 -1.31
N SER A 163 0.09 -9.70 -2.11
CA SER A 163 -0.68 -8.87 -3.05
C SER A 163 -1.37 -9.70 -4.12
N MET A 164 -0.71 -10.74 -4.64
CA MET A 164 -1.33 -11.68 -5.59
C MET A 164 -2.59 -12.32 -5.01
N LEU A 165 -2.56 -12.76 -3.77
CA LEU A 165 -3.72 -13.34 -3.11
C LEU A 165 -4.80 -12.30 -2.81
N THR A 166 -4.42 -11.19 -2.17
CA THR A 166 -5.38 -10.18 -1.70
C THR A 166 -6.13 -9.52 -2.85
N LEU A 167 -5.43 -9.15 -3.92
CA LEU A 167 -6.07 -8.50 -5.07
C LEU A 167 -6.92 -9.47 -5.89
N ASN A 168 -6.45 -10.70 -6.12
CA ASN A 168 -7.25 -11.67 -6.88
C ASN A 168 -8.51 -12.10 -6.13
N LEU A 169 -8.42 -12.32 -4.82
CA LEU A 169 -9.57 -12.74 -4.02
C LEU A 169 -10.52 -11.59 -3.67
N GLY A 170 -9.98 -10.40 -3.48
CA GLY A 170 -10.71 -9.27 -2.89
C GLY A 170 -11.21 -8.22 -3.87
N THR A 171 -10.88 -8.34 -5.17
CA THR A 171 -11.31 -7.38 -6.20
C THR A 171 -12.09 -8.05 -7.33
N SER A 172 -12.75 -7.25 -8.17
CA SER A 172 -13.45 -7.77 -9.34
C SER A 172 -12.49 -8.48 -10.32
N SER A 173 -12.96 -9.54 -10.97
CA SER A 173 -12.24 -10.20 -12.07
C SER A 173 -12.09 -9.32 -13.31
N GLN A 174 -12.88 -8.26 -13.43
CA GLN A 174 -12.76 -7.28 -14.52
C GLN A 174 -11.51 -6.39 -14.39
N HIS A 175 -10.95 -6.27 -13.18
CA HIS A 175 -9.71 -5.54 -12.99
C HIS A 175 -8.52 -6.39 -13.46
N GLU A 176 -7.77 -5.88 -14.44
CA GLU A 176 -6.47 -6.45 -14.80
C GLU A 176 -5.45 -6.20 -13.68
N LYS A 177 -4.62 -7.18 -13.37
CA LYS A 177 -3.68 -7.10 -12.24
C LYS A 177 -2.27 -7.45 -12.69
N HIS A 178 -1.32 -6.59 -12.33
CA HIS A 178 0.12 -6.79 -12.57
C HIS A 178 0.86 -6.78 -11.25
N PHE A 179 1.79 -7.72 -11.10
CA PHE A 179 2.59 -7.91 -9.90
C PHE A 179 4.07 -7.87 -10.26
N ILE A 180 4.80 -6.95 -9.66
CA ILE A 180 6.22 -6.73 -9.94
C ILE A 180 6.98 -6.85 -8.61
N CYS A 181 8.13 -7.52 -8.64
CA CYS A 181 9.05 -7.55 -7.52
C CYS A 181 10.31 -6.77 -7.89
N GLY A 182 10.42 -5.53 -7.38
CA GLY A 182 11.53 -4.67 -7.76
C GLY A 182 11.79 -3.49 -6.85
N ASP A 183 13.06 -3.10 -6.78
CA ASP A 183 13.48 -1.86 -6.11
C ASP A 183 13.12 -0.67 -6.99
N ILE A 184 12.30 0.25 -6.47
CA ILE A 184 11.90 1.47 -7.20
C ILE A 184 13.07 2.43 -7.47
N TYR A 185 14.15 2.37 -6.69
CA TYR A 185 15.35 3.20 -6.86
C TYR A 185 16.38 2.56 -7.80
N SER A 186 16.25 1.25 -8.08
CA SER A 186 17.00 0.50 -9.09
C SER A 186 16.04 -0.38 -9.90
N PRO A 187 15.10 0.24 -10.65
CA PRO A 187 13.94 -0.45 -11.19
C PRO A 187 14.30 -1.50 -12.24
N PRO A 188 13.70 -2.70 -12.14
CA PRO A 188 13.80 -3.71 -13.20
C PRO A 188 13.07 -3.24 -14.48
N GLU A 189 13.31 -3.92 -15.60
CA GLU A 189 12.70 -3.60 -16.89
C GLU A 189 11.17 -3.59 -16.83
N GLU A 190 10.59 -4.55 -16.13
CA GLU A 190 9.14 -4.65 -15.94
C GLU A 190 8.56 -3.38 -15.29
N LEU A 191 9.25 -2.82 -14.28
CA LEU A 191 8.81 -1.58 -13.63
C LEU A 191 9.02 -0.37 -14.55
N ARG A 192 10.15 -0.32 -15.28
CA ARG A 192 10.42 0.75 -16.26
C ARG A 192 9.41 0.79 -17.39
N SER A 193 8.83 -0.36 -17.78
CA SER A 193 7.80 -0.42 -18.81
C SER A 193 6.54 0.39 -18.50
N TRP A 194 6.33 0.74 -17.23
CA TRP A 194 5.22 1.58 -16.77
C TRP A 194 5.51 3.09 -16.79
N TYR A 195 6.72 3.51 -17.15
CA TYR A 195 7.06 4.94 -17.21
C TYR A 195 6.15 5.69 -18.17
N GLY A 196 5.56 6.80 -17.69
CA GLY A 196 4.64 7.64 -18.44
C GLY A 196 3.28 7.02 -18.76
N ARG A 197 2.93 5.88 -18.14
CA ARG A 197 1.69 5.13 -18.45
C ARG A 197 0.69 5.06 -17.31
N VAL A 198 1.10 5.42 -16.09
CA VAL A 198 0.26 5.33 -14.90
C VAL A 198 -0.63 6.57 -14.80
N ASP A 199 -1.93 6.39 -14.58
CA ASP A 199 -2.87 7.48 -14.33
C ASP A 199 -2.82 7.97 -12.90
N TYR A 200 -2.80 7.03 -11.95
CA TYR A 200 -2.86 7.33 -10.53
C TYR A 200 -1.87 6.49 -9.73
N ILE A 201 -1.20 7.14 -8.80
CA ILE A 201 -0.38 6.47 -7.78
C ILE A 201 -0.99 6.71 -6.42
N LEU A 202 -1.18 5.63 -5.67
CA LEU A 202 -1.50 5.61 -4.25
C LEU A 202 -0.35 4.94 -3.52
N ALA A 203 0.28 5.60 -2.55
CA ALA A 203 1.47 5.03 -1.93
C ALA A 203 1.70 5.48 -0.48
N ASN A 204 2.35 4.61 0.27
CA ASN A 204 3.02 4.91 1.52
C ASN A 204 4.47 4.42 1.38
N PRO A 205 5.36 5.21 0.77
CA PRO A 205 6.75 4.81 0.56
C PRO A 205 7.48 4.63 1.90
N PRO A 206 8.57 3.86 1.94
CA PRO A 206 9.38 3.72 3.13
C PRO A 206 9.98 5.06 3.54
N PHE A 207 9.87 5.42 4.84
CA PHE A 207 10.30 6.71 5.36
C PHE A 207 11.76 6.73 5.77
N SER A 208 12.43 7.87 5.49
CA SER A 208 13.75 8.23 6.02
C SER A 208 14.88 7.24 5.74
N LEU A 209 14.76 6.42 4.70
CA LEU A 209 15.86 5.57 4.26
C LEU A 209 16.85 6.41 3.44
N ARG A 210 18.14 6.11 3.62
CA ARG A 210 19.19 6.70 2.78
C ARG A 210 19.38 5.86 1.53
N ILE A 211 19.26 6.48 0.37
CA ILE A 211 19.45 5.86 -0.94
C ILE A 211 20.89 6.15 -1.41
N GLU A 212 21.66 5.07 -1.57
CA GLU A 212 23.09 5.16 -1.91
C GLU A 212 23.40 4.77 -3.36
N HIS A 213 22.39 4.59 -4.21
CA HIS A 213 22.57 4.24 -5.62
C HIS A 213 23.29 5.38 -6.37
N GLU A 214 24.45 5.07 -6.97
CA GLU A 214 25.29 6.06 -7.67
C GLU A 214 24.68 6.60 -8.97
N GLN A 215 23.70 5.92 -9.53
CA GLN A 215 23.14 6.21 -10.88
C GLN A 215 21.63 6.46 -10.87
N PHE A 216 21.11 7.11 -9.84
CA PHE A 216 19.72 7.50 -9.85
C PHE A 216 19.55 8.81 -10.61
N ASP A 217 19.10 8.72 -11.88
CA ASP A 217 18.82 9.88 -12.73
C ASP A 217 17.53 10.57 -12.25
N SER A 218 17.69 11.64 -11.48
CA SER A 218 16.59 12.40 -10.90
C SER A 218 17.02 13.82 -10.56
N PRO A 219 16.16 14.83 -10.81
CA PRO A 219 16.43 16.22 -10.43
C PRO A 219 16.70 16.39 -8.93
N LEU A 220 15.96 15.70 -8.08
CA LEU A 220 16.15 15.75 -6.63
C LEU A 220 17.47 15.09 -6.20
N PHE A 221 17.82 13.95 -6.79
CA PHE A 221 19.10 13.30 -6.51
C PHE A 221 20.28 14.17 -6.97
N SER A 222 20.21 14.78 -8.15
CA SER A 222 21.21 15.71 -8.66
C SER A 222 21.34 16.97 -7.79
N SER A 223 20.29 17.35 -7.08
CA SER A 223 20.27 18.45 -6.11
C SER A 223 20.75 18.06 -4.72
N GLY A 224 21.27 16.84 -4.54
CA GLY A 224 21.87 16.38 -3.29
C GLY A 224 20.94 15.63 -2.33
N TYR A 225 19.66 15.46 -2.67
CA TYR A 225 18.75 14.65 -1.83
C TYR A 225 19.11 13.17 -1.92
N ARG A 226 19.07 12.50 -0.76
CA ARG A 226 19.42 11.06 -0.62
C ARG A 226 18.38 10.29 0.20
N ASN A 227 17.37 10.96 0.70
CA ASN A 227 16.30 10.32 1.47
C ASN A 227 15.21 9.75 0.56
N SER A 228 14.74 8.56 0.87
CA SER A 228 13.71 7.83 0.12
C SER A 228 12.45 8.66 -0.12
N ASP A 229 11.99 9.37 0.90
CA ASP A 229 10.78 10.20 0.85
C ASP A 229 10.84 11.25 -0.28
N ALA A 230 11.94 11.98 -0.37
CA ALA A 230 12.12 12.99 -1.41
C ALA A 230 12.27 12.36 -2.80
N LEU A 231 13.11 11.32 -2.91
CA LEU A 231 13.39 10.66 -4.19
C LEU A 231 12.17 9.90 -4.73
N PHE A 232 11.25 9.48 -3.86
CA PHE A 232 9.98 8.86 -4.27
C PHE A 232 9.15 9.77 -5.20
N ILE A 233 9.20 11.09 -4.98
CA ILE A 233 8.49 12.05 -5.83
C ILE A 233 9.00 12.01 -7.28
N ASP A 234 10.30 11.82 -7.49
CA ASP A 234 10.87 11.68 -8.84
C ASP A 234 10.53 10.33 -9.46
N ILE A 235 10.43 9.26 -8.67
CA ILE A 235 9.93 7.96 -9.14
C ILE A 235 8.48 8.10 -9.62
N ALA A 236 7.63 8.71 -8.81
CA ALA A 236 6.23 8.94 -9.17
C ALA A 236 6.11 9.80 -10.43
N LEU A 237 6.98 10.80 -10.58
CA LEU A 237 7.03 11.63 -11.79
C LEU A 237 7.37 10.83 -13.05
N LYS A 238 8.28 9.85 -12.96
CA LYS A 238 8.62 8.97 -14.09
C LYS A 238 7.47 8.03 -14.46
N LEU A 239 6.79 7.45 -13.46
CA LEU A 239 5.70 6.50 -13.66
C LEU A 239 4.43 7.16 -14.24
N LEU A 240 4.07 8.33 -13.73
CA LEU A 240 2.84 9.01 -14.12
C LEU A 240 2.92 9.57 -15.54
N ARG A 241 1.80 9.46 -16.27
CA ARG A 241 1.57 10.23 -17.49
C ARG A 241 1.37 11.72 -17.17
N PRO A 242 1.52 12.63 -18.14
CA PRO A 242 1.11 14.03 -17.96
C PRO A 242 -0.37 14.11 -17.50
N GLY A 243 -0.66 14.98 -16.52
CA GLY A 243 -1.98 15.06 -15.89
C GLY A 243 -2.33 13.91 -14.96
N GLY A 244 -1.41 12.96 -14.76
CA GLY A 244 -1.56 11.88 -13.79
C GLY A 244 -1.40 12.37 -12.36
N ARG A 245 -1.97 11.64 -11.38
CA ARG A 245 -2.06 12.08 -9.99
C ARG A 245 -1.38 11.15 -9.02
N LEU A 246 -0.64 11.74 -8.08
CA LEU A 246 -0.07 11.09 -6.92
C LEU A 246 -0.85 11.46 -5.66
N VAL A 247 -1.28 10.48 -4.89
CA VAL A 247 -1.77 10.64 -3.51
C VAL A 247 -0.89 9.76 -2.63
N CYS A 248 -0.03 10.37 -1.85
CA CYS A 248 0.92 9.61 -1.01
C CYS A 248 1.02 10.15 0.41
N LEU A 249 1.53 9.30 1.28
CA LEU A 249 1.94 9.68 2.63
C LEU A 249 3.41 10.08 2.61
N LEU A 250 3.72 11.24 3.20
CA LEU A 250 5.10 11.70 3.39
C LEU A 250 5.30 12.12 4.84
N PRO A 251 6.52 12.01 5.39
CA PRO A 251 6.84 12.56 6.70
C PRO A 251 6.54 14.06 6.77
N HIS A 252 5.95 14.50 7.88
CA HIS A 252 5.64 15.91 8.11
C HIS A 252 6.87 16.83 7.94
N SER A 253 8.06 16.34 8.25
CA SER A 253 9.32 17.08 8.12
C SER A 253 9.59 17.57 6.70
N ILE A 254 9.28 16.78 5.66
CA ILE A 254 9.47 17.18 4.25
C ILE A 254 8.62 18.38 3.89
N ILE A 255 7.41 18.46 4.45
CA ILE A 255 6.47 19.52 4.17
C ILE A 255 6.79 20.78 4.99
N ALA A 256 7.14 20.62 6.27
CA ALA A 256 7.22 21.73 7.22
C ALA A 256 8.63 22.29 7.43
N ASN A 257 9.68 21.47 7.36
CA ASN A 257 11.02 21.91 7.75
C ASN A 257 11.67 22.80 6.69
N LYS A 258 12.43 23.79 7.14
CA LYS A 258 13.15 24.74 6.29
C LYS A 258 14.21 24.07 5.40
N GLU A 259 14.85 23.01 5.88
CA GLU A 259 15.84 22.22 5.15
C GLU A 259 15.32 21.66 3.82
N PHE A 260 14.00 21.43 3.71
CA PHE A 260 13.34 20.98 2.50
C PHE A 260 12.75 22.11 1.64
N SER A 261 13.14 23.38 1.84
CA SER A 261 12.63 24.49 1.01
C SER A 261 13.00 24.35 -0.46
N SER A 262 14.24 23.95 -0.77
CA SER A 262 14.69 23.71 -2.16
C SER A 262 13.98 22.48 -2.77
N PHE A 263 13.69 21.45 -1.99
CA PHE A 263 12.85 20.33 -2.42
C PHE A 263 11.50 20.81 -2.95
N ARG A 264 10.78 21.62 -2.16
CA ARG A 264 9.47 22.16 -2.55
C ARG A 264 9.56 22.97 -3.85
N THR A 265 10.58 23.82 -3.99
CA THR A 265 10.81 24.59 -5.23
C THR A 265 11.08 23.70 -6.45
N ILE A 266 11.78 22.56 -6.28
CA ILE A 266 12.02 21.61 -7.37
C ILE A 266 10.71 20.89 -7.73
N VAL A 267 9.94 20.46 -6.74
CA VAL A 267 8.64 19.78 -6.93
C VAL A 267 7.68 20.68 -7.71
N GLU A 268 7.56 21.96 -7.34
CA GLU A 268 6.65 22.92 -8.00
C GLU A 268 6.93 23.14 -9.50
N LYS A 269 8.12 22.81 -9.99
CA LYS A 269 8.43 22.90 -11.43
C LYS A 269 7.73 21.84 -12.27
N SER A 270 7.51 20.66 -11.71
CA SER A 270 6.96 19.50 -12.41
C SER A 270 5.57 19.08 -11.92
N TRP A 271 5.16 19.60 -10.78
CA TRP A 271 3.94 19.23 -10.10
C TRP A 271 3.06 20.43 -9.75
N THR A 272 1.75 20.24 -9.86
CA THR A 272 0.76 21.09 -9.20
C THR A 272 0.41 20.46 -7.87
N VAL A 273 0.65 21.17 -6.77
CA VAL A 273 0.22 20.73 -5.42
C VAL A 273 -1.29 20.97 -5.32
N LEU A 274 -2.10 19.93 -5.27
CA LEU A 274 -3.55 20.04 -5.09
C LEU A 274 -3.93 20.15 -3.61
N GLY A 275 -3.21 19.44 -2.74
CA GLY A 275 -3.47 19.51 -1.31
C GLY A 275 -2.43 18.85 -0.44
N VAL A 276 -2.44 19.29 0.82
CA VAL A 276 -1.70 18.67 1.93
C VAL A 276 -2.66 18.56 3.11
N ILE A 277 -2.82 17.35 3.65
CA ILE A 277 -3.67 17.08 4.82
C ILE A 277 -2.81 16.46 5.91
N CYS A 278 -2.59 17.22 6.98
CA CYS A 278 -1.80 16.77 8.12
C CYS A 278 -2.61 15.79 8.97
N LEU A 279 -2.06 14.58 9.14
CA LEU A 279 -2.66 13.55 9.98
C LEU A 279 -2.27 13.73 11.46
N PRO A 280 -3.08 13.23 12.40
CA PRO A 280 -2.72 13.26 13.82
C PRO A 280 -1.51 12.36 14.09
N GLU A 281 -0.78 12.66 15.16
CA GLU A 281 0.30 11.80 15.64
C GLU A 281 -0.22 10.41 15.99
N GLY A 282 0.62 9.38 15.79
CA GLY A 282 0.31 8.01 16.20
C GLY A 282 -0.62 7.23 15.27
N VAL A 283 -1.05 7.77 14.13
CA VAL A 283 -1.85 7.02 13.12
C VAL A 283 -1.18 5.69 12.73
N PHE A 284 0.14 5.67 12.73
CA PHE A 284 0.95 4.48 12.42
C PHE A 284 1.46 3.73 13.67
N HIS A 285 1.07 4.14 14.88
CA HIS A 285 1.59 3.52 16.11
C HIS A 285 1.27 2.03 16.19
N LEU A 286 0.07 1.63 15.81
CA LEU A 286 -0.37 0.22 15.85
C LEU A 286 0.33 -0.65 14.81
N SER A 287 0.63 -0.10 13.64
CA SER A 287 1.29 -0.84 12.56
C SER A 287 2.81 -0.83 12.64
N ALA A 288 3.38 0.19 13.30
CA ALA A 288 4.79 0.51 13.22
C ALA A 288 5.50 0.71 14.57
N GLY A 289 4.75 0.93 15.64
CA GLY A 289 5.32 1.32 16.93
C GLY A 289 6.02 2.69 16.90
N THR A 290 5.78 3.51 15.86
CA THR A 290 6.39 4.84 15.70
C THR A 290 5.39 5.97 15.96
N THR A 291 5.89 7.07 16.49
CA THR A 291 5.17 8.33 16.63
C THR A 291 5.38 9.26 15.43
N THR A 292 6.00 8.79 14.36
CA THR A 292 6.25 9.60 13.17
C THR A 292 4.94 10.17 12.62
N ARG A 293 4.89 11.49 12.50
CA ARG A 293 3.78 12.22 11.90
C ARG A 293 3.93 12.19 10.39
N ALA A 294 2.85 11.82 9.69
CA ALA A 294 2.80 11.85 8.25
C ALA A 294 1.66 12.75 7.77
N ASP A 295 1.83 13.27 6.57
CA ASP A 295 0.85 14.07 5.86
C ASP A 295 0.43 13.36 4.58
N ILE A 296 -0.85 13.49 4.21
CA ILE A 296 -1.31 13.11 2.88
C ILE A 296 -0.98 14.25 1.93
N VAL A 297 -0.26 13.93 0.86
CA VAL A 297 0.11 14.87 -0.19
C VAL A 297 -0.57 14.47 -1.48
N VAL A 298 -1.26 15.43 -2.12
CA VAL A 298 -1.96 15.25 -3.39
C VAL A 298 -1.30 16.12 -4.44
N LEU A 299 -0.65 15.49 -5.41
CA LEU A 299 0.09 16.14 -6.49
C LEU A 299 -0.47 15.71 -7.85
N GLU A 300 -0.51 16.65 -8.80
CA GLU A 300 -0.81 16.35 -10.19
C GLU A 300 0.40 16.69 -11.07
N LYS A 301 0.84 15.73 -11.89
CA LYS A 301 1.96 15.95 -12.81
C LYS A 301 1.56 16.96 -13.88
N ASN A 302 2.36 18.03 -14.02
CA ASN A 302 2.10 19.07 -15.01
C ASN A 302 2.16 18.49 -16.44
N GLU A 303 1.25 18.92 -17.31
CA GLU A 303 1.24 18.54 -18.74
C GLU A 303 2.36 19.22 -19.51
N THR A 304 2.70 20.43 -19.11
CA THR A 304 3.81 21.22 -19.66
C THR A 304 4.59 21.88 -18.52
N PRO A 305 5.90 22.15 -18.67
CA PRO A 305 6.70 22.80 -17.64
C PRO A 305 6.36 24.27 -17.37
N VAL A 306 5.18 24.76 -17.73
CA VAL A 306 4.86 26.18 -17.70
C VAL A 306 3.57 26.50 -16.98
N SER A 307 3.69 27.48 -16.10
CA SER A 307 2.71 28.26 -15.34
C SER A 307 1.81 27.50 -14.37
N PRO A 308 1.91 27.82 -13.10
CA PRO A 308 0.88 27.44 -12.14
C PRO A 308 -0.42 28.10 -12.60
N VAL A 309 -1.32 27.31 -13.19
CA VAL A 309 -2.72 27.71 -13.28
C VAL A 309 -3.13 27.99 -11.84
N ALA A 310 -3.74 29.15 -11.57
CA ALA A 310 -4.27 29.50 -10.27
C ALA A 310 -5.37 28.49 -9.90
N ARG A 311 -4.98 27.35 -9.34
CA ARG A 311 -5.88 26.32 -8.82
C ARG A 311 -6.07 26.51 -7.32
N LYS A 312 -7.22 26.12 -6.84
CA LYS A 312 -7.46 26.05 -5.39
C LYS A 312 -6.57 24.95 -4.79
N HIS A 313 -5.90 25.27 -3.71
CA HIS A 313 -5.09 24.34 -2.94
C HIS A 313 -5.78 24.04 -1.62
N VAL A 314 -5.72 22.78 -1.19
CA VAL A 314 -6.26 22.32 0.09
C VAL A 314 -5.14 22.20 1.11
N PHE A 315 -5.23 22.95 2.20
CA PHE A 315 -4.39 22.76 3.38
C PHE A 315 -5.28 22.50 4.59
N ALA A 316 -5.18 21.32 5.16
CA ALA A 316 -6.00 20.92 6.30
C ALA A 316 -5.17 20.18 7.35
N SER A 317 -5.63 20.22 8.60
CA SER A 317 -5.10 19.37 9.67
C SER A 317 -6.29 18.69 10.33
N VAL A 318 -6.19 17.37 10.51
CA VAL A 318 -7.26 16.58 11.11
C VAL A 318 -6.85 16.07 12.49
N PRO A 319 -7.70 16.24 13.51
CA PRO A 319 -7.40 15.82 14.88
C PRO A 319 -7.58 14.31 15.11
N SER A 320 -8.33 13.63 14.23
CA SER A 320 -8.60 12.20 14.31
C SER A 320 -8.96 11.62 12.93
N VAL A 321 -8.62 10.36 12.73
CA VAL A 321 -9.02 9.56 11.56
C VAL A 321 -10.03 8.46 11.92
N GLY A 322 -10.67 8.57 13.09
CA GLY A 322 -11.68 7.62 13.54
C GLY A 322 -11.11 6.28 14.01
N ILE A 323 -9.84 6.24 14.39
CA ILE A 323 -9.15 5.04 14.90
C ILE A 323 -8.60 5.36 16.28
N ARG A 324 -8.82 4.46 17.26
CA ARG A 324 -8.13 4.55 18.55
C ARG A 324 -6.65 4.26 18.34
N LEU A 325 -5.79 5.16 18.82
CA LEU A 325 -4.34 5.02 18.67
C LEU A 325 -3.75 3.82 19.41
N ASN A 326 -4.51 3.20 20.34
CA ASN A 326 -4.10 2.04 21.12
C ASN A 326 -4.85 0.74 20.78
N SER A 327 -5.73 0.73 19.80
CA SER A 327 -6.47 -0.46 19.37
C SER A 327 -6.90 -0.33 17.90
N ASN A 328 -7.07 -1.47 17.22
CA ASN A 328 -7.62 -1.52 15.86
C ASN A 328 -9.14 -1.30 15.81
N ASP A 329 -9.77 -1.04 16.94
CA ASP A 329 -11.21 -0.79 17.02
C ASP A 329 -11.52 0.65 16.59
N ALA A 330 -12.66 0.84 15.92
CA ALA A 330 -13.13 2.17 15.57
C ALA A 330 -13.29 3.03 16.83
N ASP A 331 -12.73 4.24 16.77
CA ASP A 331 -12.91 5.23 17.83
C ASP A 331 -14.36 5.76 17.78
N SER A 332 -14.85 6.23 18.93
CA SER A 332 -16.08 7.00 19.00
C SER A 332 -15.94 8.41 18.42
N THR A 333 -14.71 8.88 18.18
CA THR A 333 -14.44 10.16 17.55
C THR A 333 -14.74 10.12 16.05
N PRO A 334 -15.29 11.20 15.47
CA PRO A 334 -15.52 11.27 14.03
C PRO A 334 -14.22 11.09 13.23
N ASN A 335 -14.32 10.48 12.06
CA ASN A 335 -13.24 10.51 11.08
C ASN A 335 -13.22 11.89 10.41
N TYR A 336 -12.40 12.80 10.91
CA TYR A 336 -12.30 14.16 10.37
C TYR A 336 -11.67 14.19 8.96
N LEU A 337 -10.93 13.15 8.57
CA LEU A 337 -10.42 13.02 7.21
C LEU A 337 -11.57 12.83 6.21
N GLU A 338 -12.61 12.07 6.59
CA GLU A 338 -13.86 11.95 5.83
C GLU A 338 -14.60 13.29 5.73
N LEU A 339 -14.66 14.04 6.81
CA LEU A 339 -15.32 15.34 6.82
C LEU A 339 -14.60 16.32 5.89
N VAL A 340 -13.28 16.38 5.92
CA VAL A 340 -12.48 17.20 5.00
C VAL A 340 -12.77 16.82 3.55
N LEU A 341 -12.77 15.53 3.20
CA LEU A 341 -13.06 15.09 1.83
C LEU A 341 -14.50 15.38 1.38
N SER A 342 -15.44 15.50 2.31
CA SER A 342 -16.84 15.78 2.01
C SER A 342 -17.13 17.27 1.74
N THR A 343 -16.18 18.17 2.05
CA THR A 343 -16.40 19.62 1.81
C THR A 343 -16.40 19.94 0.32
N PRO A 344 -17.31 20.82 -0.15
CA PRO A 344 -17.39 21.18 -1.58
C PRO A 344 -16.08 21.72 -2.14
N GLU A 345 -15.37 22.54 -1.38
CA GLU A 345 -14.10 23.18 -1.78
C GLU A 345 -13.00 22.15 -2.02
N VAL A 346 -12.93 21.11 -1.18
CA VAL A 346 -11.95 20.02 -1.32
C VAL A 346 -12.30 19.17 -2.53
N ARG A 347 -13.58 18.84 -2.70
CA ARG A 347 -14.05 18.08 -3.86
C ARG A 347 -13.78 18.81 -5.17
N GLU A 348 -14.04 20.12 -5.22
CA GLU A 348 -13.75 20.98 -6.37
C GLU A 348 -12.23 21.00 -6.65
N ALA A 349 -11.39 21.22 -5.62
CA ALA A 349 -9.94 21.27 -5.78
C ALA A 349 -9.35 19.95 -6.29
N PHE A 350 -9.93 18.82 -5.87
CA PHE A 350 -9.50 17.49 -6.31
C PHE A 350 -10.24 16.99 -7.56
N GLY A 351 -11.29 17.70 -8.03
CA GLY A 351 -12.07 17.31 -9.21
C GLY A 351 -12.79 15.96 -9.02
N ILE A 352 -13.37 15.72 -7.84
CA ILE A 352 -14.04 14.47 -7.44
C ILE A 352 -15.50 14.67 -7.08
#